data_1ec29e487d40cade53c94d6ac9d0dde4
#
_entry.id   1ec29e487d40cade53c94d6ac9d0dde4
#
_cell.length_a   1.000
_cell.length_b   1.000
_cell.length_c   1.000
_cell.angle_alpha   90.00
_cell.angle_beta   90.00
_cell.angle_gamma   90.00
#
_symmetry.space_group_name_H-M   'P 1'
#
loop_
_entity.id
_entity.type
_entity.pdbx_description
1 polymer ?
#
loop_
_entity_poly.entity_id
_entity_poly.type
_entity_poly.pdbx_seq_one_letter_code
_entity_poly.pdbx_strand_id
1 'polypeptide(L)'
;ALDHWMARIETVKRSLVGCVSDIVKIDGFLQEPSGVNAAGEPIALNFATGEPDARTLRHPDGVILDIGTHVLAMLRETVRYLGGSDDMTLQVVTAKDRLGRAIAKGDMSTAEGEAHLQGRISGVPVNIWLNKYAGPAGGQKGLRLCLRDGRIISYDRRGAEDVLELIEGKDIQRWHIPGTLYEHCLAGHILGTSSLFERDPHEVSRTTRRRIEEVELLLTLQQQLRGPH
;
A
#
# COMPACT_ATOMS: atom_id res chain seq x y z
N ALA A 1 7.78 -10.35 2.87
CA ALA A 1 7.55 -8.96 2.44
C ALA A 1 7.32 -8.05 3.64
N LEU A 2 6.44 -8.44 4.56
CA LEU A 2 6.08 -7.64 5.74
C LEU A 2 7.26 -7.40 6.67
N ASP A 3 7.99 -8.45 7.02
CA ASP A 3 9.12 -8.35 7.96
C ASP A 3 10.27 -7.52 7.39
N HIS A 4 10.45 -7.54 6.09
CA HIS A 4 11.45 -6.71 5.45
C HIS A 4 11.07 -5.22 5.48
N TRP A 5 9.81 -4.91 5.30
CA TRP A 5 9.26 -3.59 5.56
C TRP A 5 9.46 -3.19 7.02
N MET A 6 9.16 -4.09 7.95
CA MET A 6 9.34 -3.88 9.39
C MET A 6 10.81 -3.57 9.75
N ALA A 7 11.77 -4.28 9.18
CA ALA A 7 13.18 -4.01 9.39
C ALA A 7 13.61 -2.61 8.94
N ARG A 8 13.00 -2.08 7.89
CA ARG A 8 13.24 -0.71 7.40
C ARG A 8 12.60 0.33 8.31
N ILE A 9 11.38 0.07 8.75
CA ILE A 9 10.74 0.91 9.75
C ILE A 9 11.53 0.90 11.05
N GLU A 10 12.18 -0.20 11.45
CA GLU A 10 13.09 -0.22 12.59
C GLU A 10 14.25 0.76 12.44
N THR A 11 14.89 0.78 11.27
CA THR A 11 15.94 1.76 10.96
C THR A 11 15.41 3.19 11.04
N VAL A 12 14.24 3.44 10.46
CA VAL A 12 13.55 4.74 10.51
C VAL A 12 13.19 5.10 11.96
N LYS A 13 12.59 4.17 12.72
CA LYS A 13 12.21 4.40 14.11
C LYS A 13 13.39 4.78 14.98
N ARG A 14 14.49 4.05 14.86
CA ARG A 14 15.71 4.32 15.65
C ARG A 14 16.33 5.68 15.36
N SER A 15 16.22 6.12 14.12
CA SER A 15 16.92 7.32 13.64
C SER A 15 16.03 8.54 13.54
N LEU A 16 14.73 8.39 13.26
CA LEU A 16 13.93 9.48 12.70
C LEU A 16 12.51 9.59 13.28
N VAL A 17 11.89 8.50 13.74
CA VAL A 17 10.53 8.50 14.29
C VAL A 17 10.55 7.90 15.69
N GLY A 18 10.06 8.61 16.67
CA GLY A 18 9.95 8.10 18.04
C GLY A 18 8.79 7.10 18.19
N CYS A 19 7.58 7.54 17.92
CA CYS A 19 6.36 6.77 18.08
C CYS A 19 5.24 7.28 17.16
N VAL A 20 4.11 6.57 17.15
CA VAL A 20 2.96 6.92 16.30
C VAL A 20 2.40 8.33 16.55
N SER A 21 2.52 8.85 17.79
CA SER A 21 2.04 10.21 18.12
C SER A 21 2.85 11.33 17.44
N ASP A 22 4.04 11.02 16.92
CA ASP A 22 4.84 11.98 16.18
C ASP A 22 4.36 12.11 14.71
N ILE A 23 3.51 11.20 14.26
CA ILE A 23 2.96 11.20 12.92
C ILE A 23 1.66 12.02 12.90
N VAL A 24 1.59 12.99 12.00
CA VAL A 24 0.38 13.82 11.82
C VAL A 24 -0.48 13.37 10.65
N LYS A 25 0.11 12.63 9.70
CA LYS A 25 -0.58 12.12 8.51
C LYS A 25 0.22 10.97 7.89
N ILE A 26 -0.48 10.02 7.31
CA ILE A 26 0.13 8.95 6.49
C ILE A 26 -0.51 8.97 5.10
N ASP A 27 0.33 8.98 4.07
CA ASP A 27 -0.08 8.75 2.69
C ASP A 27 0.39 7.36 2.26
N GLY A 28 -0.56 6.50 1.89
CA GLY A 28 -0.29 5.17 1.35
C GLY A 28 -0.58 5.13 -0.14
N PHE A 29 0.21 4.40 -0.91
CA PHE A 29 -0.02 4.31 -2.34
C PHE A 29 0.45 2.97 -2.91
N LEU A 30 -0.30 2.49 -3.88
CA LEU A 30 0.13 1.49 -4.84
C LEU A 30 -0.41 1.89 -6.21
N GLN A 31 0.51 2.25 -7.07
CA GLN A 31 0.25 2.63 -8.45
C GLN A 31 1.06 1.67 -9.33
N GLU A 32 0.37 0.75 -10.00
CA GLU A 32 1.05 -0.20 -10.89
C GLU A 32 1.60 0.53 -12.12
N PRO A 33 2.72 0.05 -12.69
CA PRO A 33 3.21 0.58 -13.95
C PRO A 33 2.13 0.39 -15.02
N SER A 34 2.02 1.37 -15.92
CA SER A 34 0.99 1.36 -16.95
C SER A 34 1.56 1.74 -18.32
N GLY A 35 0.83 1.38 -19.34
CA GLY A 35 1.14 1.70 -20.73
C GLY A 35 -0.15 1.83 -21.53
N VAL A 36 -0.03 1.78 -22.86
CA VAL A 36 -1.16 1.77 -23.78
C VAL A 36 -1.01 0.60 -24.75
N ASN A 37 -2.13 -0.01 -25.11
CA ASN A 37 -2.16 -1.05 -26.14
C ASN A 37 -2.14 -0.42 -27.57
N ALA A 38 -2.16 -1.27 -28.60
CA ALA A 38 -2.17 -0.81 -29.98
C ALA A 38 -3.39 0.05 -30.36
N ALA A 39 -4.48 -0.03 -29.61
CA ALA A 39 -5.67 0.80 -29.78
C ALA A 39 -5.62 2.12 -28.98
N GLY A 40 -4.51 2.39 -28.26
CA GLY A 40 -4.36 3.56 -27.40
C GLY A 40 -5.11 3.46 -26.07
N GLU A 41 -5.60 2.28 -25.70
CA GLU A 41 -6.28 2.09 -24.43
C GLU A 41 -5.29 1.83 -23.28
N PRO A 42 -5.54 2.35 -22.07
CA PRO A 42 -4.70 2.07 -20.91
C PRO A 42 -4.63 0.58 -20.57
N ILE A 43 -3.42 0.09 -20.33
CA ILE A 43 -3.15 -1.27 -19.85
C ILE A 43 -2.26 -1.21 -18.61
N ALA A 44 -2.44 -2.19 -17.72
CA ALA A 44 -1.51 -2.41 -16.63
C ALA A 44 -0.27 -3.16 -17.14
N LEU A 45 0.87 -2.90 -16.50
CA LEU A 45 2.09 -3.66 -16.71
C LEU A 45 2.44 -4.42 -15.42
N ASN A 46 3.05 -5.57 -15.57
CA ASN A 46 3.53 -6.34 -14.44
C ASN A 46 4.66 -5.59 -13.72
N PHE A 47 4.55 -5.44 -12.42
CA PHE A 47 5.50 -4.67 -11.60
C PHE A 47 6.92 -5.25 -11.61
N ALA A 48 7.07 -6.55 -11.80
CA ALA A 48 8.35 -7.24 -11.78
C ALA A 48 8.98 -7.35 -13.17
N THR A 49 8.17 -7.59 -14.21
CA THR A 49 8.69 -7.86 -15.56
C THR A 49 8.52 -6.70 -16.54
N GLY A 50 7.64 -5.76 -16.25
CA GLY A 50 7.27 -4.69 -17.19
C GLY A 50 6.41 -5.15 -18.37
N GLU A 51 6.08 -6.43 -18.45
CA GLU A 51 5.24 -7.02 -19.49
C GLU A 51 3.77 -6.61 -19.31
N PRO A 52 2.98 -6.55 -20.40
CA PRO A 52 1.54 -6.30 -20.30
C PRO A 52 0.86 -7.30 -19.35
N ASP A 53 0.12 -6.79 -18.37
CA ASP A 53 -0.75 -7.62 -17.54
C ASP A 53 -2.03 -7.94 -18.32
N ALA A 54 -2.18 -9.20 -18.69
CA ALA A 54 -3.34 -9.69 -19.43
C ALA A 54 -4.63 -9.72 -18.58
N ARG A 55 -4.53 -9.54 -17.26
CA ARG A 55 -5.69 -9.49 -16.37
C ARG A 55 -6.50 -8.22 -16.64
N THR A 56 -7.77 -8.39 -16.90
CA THR A 56 -8.73 -7.27 -16.98
C THR A 56 -9.59 -7.29 -15.73
N LEU A 57 -9.56 -6.20 -14.97
CA LEU A 57 -10.45 -6.06 -13.82
C LEU A 57 -11.91 -6.06 -14.29
N ARG A 58 -12.71 -6.86 -13.61
CA ARG A 58 -14.16 -6.98 -13.86
C ARG A 58 -14.88 -6.81 -12.54
N HIS A 59 -16.00 -6.10 -12.57
CA HIS A 59 -16.85 -6.01 -11.38
C HIS A 59 -17.18 -7.45 -10.85
N PRO A 60 -17.09 -7.69 -9.51
CA PRO A 60 -16.76 -6.75 -8.43
C PRO A 60 -15.26 -6.57 -8.15
N ASP A 61 -14.37 -7.21 -8.88
CA ASP A 61 -12.95 -7.30 -8.59
C ASP A 61 -12.18 -6.08 -9.16
N GLY A 62 -12.43 -4.91 -8.61
CA GLY A 62 -11.72 -3.69 -8.94
C GLY A 62 -10.41 -3.49 -8.15
N VAL A 63 -9.78 -2.35 -8.37
CA VAL A 63 -8.47 -2.01 -7.78
C VAL A 63 -8.48 -2.01 -6.24
N ILE A 64 -9.62 -1.75 -5.62
CA ILE A 64 -9.76 -1.77 -4.15
C ILE A 64 -9.45 -3.17 -3.61
N LEU A 65 -10.01 -4.21 -4.21
CA LEU A 65 -9.77 -5.59 -3.77
C LEU A 65 -8.44 -6.14 -4.32
N ASP A 66 -8.08 -5.82 -5.56
CA ASP A 66 -6.89 -6.38 -6.23
C ASP A 66 -5.59 -5.96 -5.51
N ILE A 67 -5.40 -4.67 -5.25
CA ILE A 67 -4.15 -4.14 -4.69
C ILE A 67 -4.27 -3.45 -3.33
N GLY A 68 -5.48 -3.17 -2.87
CA GLY A 68 -5.72 -2.49 -1.58
C GLY A 68 -5.13 -3.23 -0.38
N THR A 69 -5.20 -4.57 -0.36
CA THR A 69 -4.64 -5.40 0.70
C THR A 69 -3.16 -5.13 0.96
N HIS A 70 -2.38 -4.83 -0.08
CA HIS A 70 -0.96 -4.52 0.05
C HIS A 70 -0.73 -3.23 0.83
N VAL A 71 -1.51 -2.19 0.55
CA VAL A 71 -1.38 -0.88 1.22
C VAL A 71 -1.88 -0.96 2.65
N LEU A 72 -3.02 -1.62 2.89
CA LEU A 72 -3.55 -1.79 4.25
C LEU A 72 -2.58 -2.57 5.14
N ALA A 73 -1.96 -3.62 4.61
CA ALA A 73 -0.95 -4.38 5.33
C ALA A 73 0.26 -3.51 5.71
N MET A 74 0.78 -2.70 4.78
CA MET A 74 1.90 -1.79 5.08
C MET A 74 1.52 -0.77 6.15
N LEU A 75 0.34 -0.17 6.07
CA LEU A 75 -0.16 0.80 7.04
C LEU A 75 -0.28 0.21 8.44
N ARG A 76 -0.98 -0.92 8.58
CA ARG A 76 -1.21 -1.56 9.87
C ARG A 76 0.08 -1.96 10.55
N GLU A 77 0.95 -2.65 9.84
CA GLU A 77 2.20 -3.13 10.44
C GLU A 77 3.14 -1.96 10.79
N THR A 78 3.17 -0.91 9.98
CA THR A 78 3.95 0.31 10.28
C THR A 78 3.46 0.96 11.58
N VAL A 79 2.16 1.21 11.69
CA VAL A 79 1.58 1.87 12.87
C VAL A 79 1.76 1.02 14.13
N ARG A 80 1.50 -0.29 14.06
CA ARG A 80 1.73 -1.22 15.19
C ARG A 80 3.19 -1.24 15.61
N TYR A 81 4.10 -1.27 14.66
CA TYR A 81 5.54 -1.26 14.94
C TYR A 81 5.98 0.01 15.66
N LEU A 82 5.34 1.13 15.36
CA LEU A 82 5.55 2.41 16.05
C LEU A 82 4.76 2.56 17.36
N GLY A 83 4.14 1.49 17.82
CA GLY A 83 3.43 1.43 19.10
C GLY A 83 2.00 1.95 19.06
N GLY A 84 1.41 2.11 17.87
CA GLY A 84 0.02 2.49 17.70
C GLY A 84 -0.95 1.31 17.73
N SER A 85 -2.26 1.64 17.88
CA SER A 85 -3.35 0.70 17.64
C SER A 85 -3.52 0.43 16.15
N ASP A 86 -3.95 -0.76 15.79
CA ASP A 86 -4.26 -1.13 14.42
C ASP A 86 -5.73 -0.89 14.02
N ASP A 87 -6.49 -0.19 14.87
CA ASP A 87 -7.85 0.26 14.56
C ASP A 87 -7.86 1.16 13.34
N MET A 88 -8.55 0.73 12.29
CA MET A 88 -8.59 1.44 11.01
C MET A 88 -10.03 1.67 10.56
N THR A 89 -10.31 2.90 10.15
CA THR A 89 -11.55 3.28 9.48
C THR A 89 -11.25 3.96 8.17
N LEU A 90 -11.93 3.58 7.10
CA LEU A 90 -11.73 4.14 5.77
C LEU A 90 -13.08 4.38 5.08
N GLN A 91 -13.06 5.31 4.12
CA GLN A 91 -14.15 5.56 3.20
C GLN A 91 -13.63 5.78 1.79
N VAL A 92 -14.45 5.47 0.79
CA VAL A 92 -14.15 5.78 -0.62
C VAL A 92 -14.48 7.25 -0.88
N VAL A 93 -13.47 8.02 -1.31
CA VAL A 93 -13.63 9.43 -1.69
C VAL A 93 -13.97 9.53 -3.18
N THR A 94 -13.19 8.85 -4.01
CA THR A 94 -13.42 8.77 -5.45
C THR A 94 -13.05 7.39 -5.96
N ALA A 95 -13.75 6.96 -7.00
CA ALA A 95 -13.42 5.79 -7.79
C ALA A 95 -13.60 6.10 -9.28
N LYS A 96 -12.69 5.60 -10.12
CA LYS A 96 -12.74 5.77 -11.57
C LYS A 96 -12.50 4.42 -12.26
N ASP A 97 -13.09 4.25 -13.43
CA ASP A 97 -12.82 3.10 -14.28
C ASP A 97 -11.41 3.17 -14.91
N ARG A 98 -11.06 2.16 -15.72
CA ARG A 98 -9.75 2.11 -16.39
C ARG A 98 -9.50 3.25 -17.39
N LEU A 99 -10.56 3.91 -17.85
CA LEU A 99 -10.49 5.05 -18.78
C LEU A 99 -10.51 6.40 -18.05
N GLY A 100 -10.47 6.39 -16.71
CA GLY A 100 -10.47 7.60 -15.90
C GLY A 100 -11.86 8.23 -15.68
N ARG A 101 -12.95 7.56 -16.10
CA ARG A 101 -14.31 8.05 -15.92
C ARG A 101 -14.78 7.74 -14.50
N ALA A 102 -15.41 8.71 -13.86
CA ALA A 102 -15.95 8.54 -12.51
C ALA A 102 -16.99 7.42 -12.46
N ILE A 103 -16.90 6.59 -11.44
CA ILE A 103 -17.90 5.56 -11.12
C ILE A 103 -18.91 6.16 -10.18
N ALA A 104 -20.18 6.13 -10.58
CA ALA A 104 -21.27 6.59 -9.74
C ALA A 104 -21.52 5.59 -8.60
N LYS A 105 -21.94 6.11 -7.45
CA LYS A 105 -22.41 5.25 -6.35
C LYS A 105 -23.58 4.39 -6.83
N GLY A 106 -23.56 3.10 -6.47
CA GLY A 106 -24.57 2.13 -6.92
C GLY A 106 -24.31 1.51 -8.29
N ASP A 107 -23.24 1.89 -9.01
CA ASP A 107 -22.86 1.19 -10.25
C ASP A 107 -22.38 -0.23 -9.94
N MET A 108 -23.12 -1.23 -10.36
CA MET A 108 -22.86 -2.66 -10.16
C MET A 108 -22.23 -3.32 -11.38
N SER A 109 -21.78 -2.57 -12.37
CA SER A 109 -21.29 -3.10 -13.64
C SER A 109 -19.84 -2.78 -13.94
N THR A 110 -19.32 -1.66 -13.42
CA THR A 110 -18.01 -1.12 -13.75
C THR A 110 -16.98 -1.43 -12.67
N ALA A 111 -15.87 -2.05 -13.01
CA ALA A 111 -14.74 -2.25 -12.10
C ALA A 111 -13.93 -0.95 -11.97
N GLU A 112 -13.53 -0.58 -10.75
CA GLU A 112 -12.65 0.55 -10.55
C GLU A 112 -11.20 0.20 -10.91
N GLY A 113 -10.57 1.08 -11.70
CA GLY A 113 -9.15 1.04 -12.07
C GLY A 113 -8.30 2.02 -11.25
N GLU A 114 -8.96 3.00 -10.60
CA GLU A 114 -8.38 3.97 -9.67
C GLU A 114 -9.33 4.16 -8.49
N ALA A 115 -8.78 4.27 -7.28
CA ALA A 115 -9.53 4.65 -6.09
C ALA A 115 -8.70 5.53 -5.16
N HIS A 116 -9.36 6.54 -4.57
CA HIS A 116 -8.84 7.33 -3.46
C HIS A 116 -9.67 7.03 -2.23
N LEU A 117 -8.98 6.58 -1.17
CA LEU A 117 -9.58 6.27 0.12
C LEU A 117 -9.04 7.23 1.17
N GLN A 118 -9.88 7.59 2.13
CA GLN A 118 -9.49 8.42 3.28
C GLN A 118 -10.02 7.82 4.57
N GLY A 119 -9.33 8.11 5.67
CA GLY A 119 -9.77 7.69 6.99
C GLY A 119 -8.75 7.91 8.08
N ARG A 120 -8.70 7.00 9.02
CA ARG A 120 -7.77 7.04 10.15
C ARG A 120 -7.26 5.65 10.48
N ILE A 121 -6.02 5.60 10.99
CA ILE A 121 -5.46 4.44 11.67
C ILE A 121 -4.80 4.91 12.97
N SER A 122 -5.10 4.27 14.11
CA SER A 122 -4.60 4.72 15.43
C SER A 122 -4.84 6.22 15.69
N GLY A 123 -5.96 6.75 15.20
CA GLY A 123 -6.28 8.18 15.27
C GLY A 123 -5.53 9.07 14.26
N VAL A 124 -4.50 8.57 13.56
CA VAL A 124 -3.74 9.31 12.55
C VAL A 124 -4.52 9.37 11.24
N PRO A 125 -4.69 10.55 10.62
CA PRO A 125 -5.30 10.68 9.30
C PRO A 125 -4.53 9.93 8.22
N VAL A 126 -5.26 9.26 7.32
CA VAL A 126 -4.70 8.46 6.23
C VAL A 126 -5.34 8.83 4.91
N ASN A 127 -4.52 8.93 3.85
CA ASN A 127 -4.96 8.91 2.46
C ASN A 127 -4.33 7.73 1.75
N ILE A 128 -5.10 7.06 0.89
CA ILE A 128 -4.62 5.92 0.10
C ILE A 128 -4.97 6.16 -1.36
N TRP A 129 -3.98 6.02 -2.23
CA TRP A 129 -4.15 6.07 -3.68
C TRP A 129 -3.83 4.71 -4.29
N LEU A 130 -4.82 4.13 -4.94
CA LEU A 130 -4.74 2.88 -5.66
C LEU A 130 -4.96 3.17 -7.14
N ASN A 131 -4.05 2.71 -8.00
CA ASN A 131 -4.19 2.90 -9.45
C ASN A 131 -3.50 1.76 -10.20
N LYS A 132 -4.19 1.21 -11.20
CA LYS A 132 -3.68 0.12 -12.02
C LYS A 132 -3.35 0.54 -13.45
N TYR A 133 -3.94 1.63 -13.94
CA TYR A 133 -3.92 1.96 -15.37
C TYR A 133 -3.32 3.33 -15.71
N ALA A 134 -2.93 4.12 -14.73
CA ALA A 134 -2.36 5.45 -14.91
C ALA A 134 -1.24 5.75 -13.89
N GLY A 135 -0.50 4.72 -13.48
CA GLY A 135 0.66 4.88 -12.61
C GLY A 135 1.86 5.47 -13.33
N PRO A 136 2.84 5.97 -12.58
CA PRO A 136 4.10 6.45 -13.17
C PRO A 136 4.87 5.31 -13.83
N ALA A 137 5.81 5.66 -14.72
CA ALA A 137 6.73 4.69 -15.29
C ALA A 137 7.45 3.91 -14.17
N GLY A 138 7.42 2.56 -14.26
CA GLY A 138 7.95 1.69 -13.24
C GLY A 138 7.07 1.48 -12.00
N GLY A 139 5.93 2.15 -11.92
CA GLY A 139 5.01 2.06 -10.78
C GLY A 139 5.56 2.66 -9.48
N GLN A 140 4.71 2.73 -8.47
CA GLN A 140 5.05 3.15 -7.10
C GLN A 140 4.31 2.29 -6.07
N LYS A 141 4.98 1.96 -4.97
CA LYS A 141 4.35 1.24 -3.86
C LYS A 141 5.02 1.61 -2.55
N GLY A 142 4.30 2.23 -1.65
CA GLY A 142 4.90 2.62 -0.38
C GLY A 142 4.01 3.45 0.53
N LEU A 143 4.68 4.11 1.47
CA LEU A 143 4.08 4.99 2.46
C LEU A 143 4.90 6.28 2.59
N ARG A 144 4.22 7.38 2.94
CA ARG A 144 4.83 8.63 3.41
C ARG A 144 4.30 8.96 4.78
N LEU A 145 5.20 9.09 5.74
CA LEU A 145 4.89 9.49 7.10
C LEU A 145 5.22 10.98 7.25
N CYS A 146 4.21 11.82 7.40
CA CYS A 146 4.41 13.24 7.70
C CYS A 146 4.51 13.41 9.21
N LEU A 147 5.62 13.98 9.68
CA LEU A 147 5.89 14.14 11.10
C LEU A 147 5.48 15.52 11.60
N ARG A 148 5.26 15.61 12.91
CA ARG A 148 4.85 16.84 13.59
C ARG A 148 5.87 17.98 13.47
N ASP A 149 7.14 17.67 13.33
CA ASP A 149 8.23 18.63 13.14
C ASP A 149 8.41 19.08 11.69
N GLY A 150 7.56 18.61 10.78
CA GLY A 150 7.57 18.96 9.36
C GLY A 150 8.42 18.05 8.47
N ARG A 151 9.15 17.12 9.06
CA ARG A 151 9.88 16.10 8.27
C ARG A 151 8.91 15.12 7.63
N ILE A 152 9.32 14.55 6.49
CA ILE A 152 8.61 13.48 5.82
C ILE A 152 9.54 12.30 5.64
N ILE A 153 9.09 11.12 6.04
CA ILE A 153 9.77 9.87 5.79
C ILE A 153 9.00 9.13 4.72
N SER A 154 9.64 8.87 3.59
CA SER A 154 9.05 8.18 2.46
C SER A 154 9.74 6.84 2.25
N TYR A 155 8.99 5.77 2.27
CA TYR A 155 9.40 4.50 1.73
C TYR A 155 8.65 4.27 0.42
N ASP A 156 9.39 3.97 -0.64
CA ASP A 156 8.81 3.80 -1.96
C ASP A 156 9.56 2.70 -2.73
N ARG A 157 8.82 1.81 -3.34
CA ARG A 157 9.34 0.91 -4.35
C ARG A 157 9.10 1.54 -5.72
N ARG A 158 10.18 1.82 -6.43
CA ARG A 158 10.19 2.37 -7.80
C ARG A 158 10.83 1.36 -8.74
N GLY A 159 10.00 0.70 -9.55
CA GLY A 159 10.49 -0.39 -10.39
C GLY A 159 11.11 -1.54 -9.57
N ALA A 160 12.37 -1.84 -9.82
CA ALA A 160 13.12 -2.89 -9.12
C ALA A 160 13.78 -2.44 -7.81
N GLU A 161 13.73 -1.15 -7.47
CA GLU A 161 14.44 -0.59 -6.33
C GLU A 161 13.48 -0.19 -5.20
N ASP A 162 13.94 -0.42 -3.98
CA ASP A 162 13.32 0.13 -2.78
C ASP A 162 14.12 1.35 -2.33
N VAL A 163 13.44 2.46 -2.12
CA VAL A 163 14.04 3.74 -1.74
C VAL A 163 13.44 4.22 -0.43
N LEU A 164 14.30 4.55 0.53
CA LEU A 164 13.93 5.26 1.75
C LEU A 164 14.43 6.70 1.64
N GLU A 165 13.57 7.67 1.93
CA GLU A 165 13.90 9.09 1.88
C GLU A 165 13.51 9.77 3.19
N LEU A 166 14.41 10.61 3.71
CA LEU A 166 14.10 11.62 4.69
C LEU A 166 14.09 12.98 3.99
N ILE A 167 12.98 13.68 4.08
CA ILE A 167 12.76 14.97 3.44
C ILE A 167 12.60 16.02 4.53
N GLU A 168 13.50 17.01 4.53
CA GLU A 168 13.52 18.15 5.46
C GLU A 168 13.50 19.45 4.64
N GLY A 169 12.31 20.00 4.40
CA GLY A 169 12.14 21.15 3.53
C GLY A 169 12.57 20.87 2.10
N LYS A 170 13.74 21.39 1.67
CA LYS A 170 14.32 21.13 0.34
C LYS A 170 15.41 20.05 0.34
N ASP A 171 15.86 19.66 1.51
CA ASP A 171 16.92 18.67 1.65
C ASP A 171 16.33 17.25 1.63
N ILE A 172 16.92 16.38 0.85
CA ILE A 172 16.50 14.98 0.71
C ILE A 172 17.71 14.10 0.93
N GLN A 173 17.67 13.34 2.02
CA GLN A 173 18.58 12.24 2.24
C GLN A 173 17.94 10.96 1.70
N ARG A 174 18.68 10.20 0.91
CA ARG A 174 18.16 9.01 0.22
C ARG A 174 19.03 7.80 0.45
N TRP A 175 18.38 6.68 0.75
CA TRP A 175 19.01 5.37 0.88
C TRP A 175 18.38 4.41 -0.13
N HIS A 176 19.18 3.88 -1.01
CA HIS A 176 18.81 2.79 -1.91
C HIS A 176 19.07 1.47 -1.22
N ILE A 177 18.14 0.55 -1.32
CA ILE A 177 18.21 -0.75 -0.69
C ILE A 177 18.30 -1.79 -1.79
N PRO A 178 19.47 -2.42 -1.97
CA PRO A 178 19.69 -3.37 -3.03
C PRO A 178 18.89 -4.66 -2.83
N GLY A 179 18.59 -5.34 -3.91
CA GLY A 179 17.84 -6.59 -3.93
C GLY A 179 16.33 -6.37 -3.92
N THR A 180 15.61 -7.43 -4.24
CA THR A 180 14.15 -7.37 -4.23
C THR A 180 13.59 -7.66 -2.84
N LEU A 181 12.44 -7.06 -2.54
CA LEU A 181 11.67 -7.35 -1.33
C LEU A 181 11.39 -8.85 -1.18
N TYR A 182 11.15 -9.56 -2.29
CA TYR A 182 10.86 -10.99 -2.30
C TYR A 182 12.09 -11.83 -1.93
N GLU A 183 13.27 -11.51 -2.44
CA GLU A 183 14.52 -12.19 -2.08
C GLU A 183 14.82 -12.04 -0.59
N HIS A 184 14.72 -10.84 -0.06
CA HIS A 184 14.94 -10.58 1.36
C HIS A 184 13.90 -11.27 2.25
N CYS A 185 12.64 -11.30 1.82
CA CYS A 185 11.58 -12.01 2.55
C CYS A 185 11.82 -13.52 2.57
N LEU A 186 12.13 -14.11 1.42
CA LEU A 186 12.41 -15.54 1.32
C LEU A 186 13.63 -15.94 2.14
N ALA A 187 14.77 -15.27 1.93
CA ALA A 187 16.02 -15.61 2.59
C ALA A 187 15.98 -15.37 4.10
N GLY A 188 15.41 -14.24 4.54
CA GLY A 188 15.45 -13.84 5.93
C GLY A 188 14.30 -14.37 6.80
N HIS A 189 13.14 -14.64 6.21
CA HIS A 189 11.92 -14.82 6.99
C HIS A 189 11.13 -16.09 6.69
N ILE A 190 11.36 -16.73 5.57
CA ILE A 190 10.66 -17.97 5.20
C ILE A 190 11.62 -19.16 5.23
N LEU A 191 12.77 -19.06 4.59
CA LEU A 191 13.73 -20.15 4.44
C LEU A 191 14.87 -20.13 5.46
N GLY A 192 14.99 -19.03 6.23
CA GLY A 192 16.04 -18.90 7.26
C GLY A 192 15.76 -19.73 8.50
N THR A 193 16.83 -20.04 9.24
CA THR A 193 16.77 -20.76 10.54
C THR A 193 15.99 -20.03 11.64
N SER A 194 15.59 -18.80 11.39
CA SER A 194 14.77 -17.98 12.28
C SER A 194 13.51 -17.52 11.60
N SER A 195 12.86 -18.41 10.86
CA SER A 195 11.60 -18.07 10.16
C SER A 195 10.55 -17.55 11.14
N LEU A 196 9.65 -16.69 10.65
CA LEU A 196 8.53 -16.19 11.44
C LEU A 196 7.70 -17.33 12.04
N PHE A 197 7.54 -18.41 11.28
CA PHE A 197 6.78 -19.59 11.70
C PHE A 197 7.39 -20.32 12.90
N GLU A 198 8.71 -20.32 13.03
CA GLU A 198 9.41 -20.97 14.13
C GLU A 198 9.53 -20.07 15.35
N ARG A 199 9.72 -18.76 15.14
CA ARG A 199 9.95 -17.80 16.21
C ARG A 199 8.72 -17.52 17.07
N ASP A 200 7.56 -17.36 16.46
CA ASP A 200 6.32 -17.04 17.17
C ASP A 200 5.07 -17.53 16.40
N PRO A 201 4.61 -18.77 16.69
CA PRO A 201 3.37 -19.30 16.11
C PRO A 201 2.12 -18.44 16.42
N HIS A 202 2.13 -17.74 17.55
CA HIS A 202 1.03 -16.84 17.90
C HIS A 202 1.03 -15.59 17.02
N GLU A 203 2.20 -15.08 16.64
CA GLU A 203 2.27 -13.96 15.68
C GLU A 203 1.77 -14.36 14.29
N VAL A 204 2.01 -15.59 13.85
CA VAL A 204 1.43 -16.12 12.60
C VAL A 204 -0.10 -16.04 12.64
N SER A 205 -0.71 -16.52 13.73
CA SER A 205 -2.16 -16.47 13.92
C SER A 205 -2.69 -15.04 13.97
N ARG A 206 -2.01 -14.15 14.70
CA ARG A 206 -2.36 -12.72 14.76
C ARG A 206 -2.25 -12.04 13.40
N THR A 207 -1.19 -12.32 12.66
CA THR A 207 -0.99 -11.79 11.30
C THR A 207 -2.10 -12.26 10.36
N THR A 208 -2.47 -13.55 10.42
CA THR A 208 -3.57 -14.09 9.62
C THR A 208 -4.87 -13.37 9.93
N ARG A 209 -5.20 -13.17 11.22
CA ARG A 209 -6.39 -12.42 11.62
C ARG A 209 -6.40 -11.01 11.03
N ARG A 210 -5.28 -10.28 11.13
CA ARG A 210 -5.17 -8.93 10.57
C ARG A 210 -5.40 -8.89 9.06
N ARG A 211 -4.92 -9.90 8.33
CA ARG A 211 -5.18 -10.01 6.87
C ARG A 211 -6.65 -10.23 6.56
N ILE A 212 -7.36 -11.03 7.38
CA ILE A 212 -8.80 -11.23 7.25
C ILE A 212 -9.54 -9.91 7.48
N GLU A 213 -9.25 -9.21 8.56
CA GLU A 213 -9.85 -7.91 8.90
C GLU A 213 -9.61 -6.85 7.80
N GLU A 214 -8.46 -6.87 7.14
CA GLU A 214 -8.18 -6.00 6.00
C GLU A 214 -9.07 -6.31 4.80
N VAL A 215 -9.27 -7.59 4.49
CA VAL A 215 -10.19 -8.00 3.43
C VAL A 215 -11.62 -7.60 3.77
N GLU A 216 -12.07 -7.79 5.01
CA GLU A 216 -13.41 -7.37 5.48
C GLU A 216 -13.60 -5.86 5.33
N LEU A 217 -12.56 -5.05 5.67
CA LEU A 217 -12.60 -3.61 5.47
C LEU A 217 -12.70 -3.24 3.98
N LEU A 218 -11.94 -3.90 3.10
CA LEU A 218 -12.01 -3.66 1.66
C LEU A 218 -13.37 -4.04 1.08
N LEU A 219 -13.99 -5.13 1.55
CA LEU A 219 -15.35 -5.49 1.18
C LEU A 219 -16.37 -4.44 1.65
N THR A 220 -16.17 -3.88 2.84
CA THR A 220 -16.99 -2.76 3.33
C THR A 220 -16.84 -1.52 2.44
N LEU A 221 -15.64 -1.19 1.98
CA LEU A 221 -15.40 -0.10 1.03
C LEU A 221 -16.09 -0.35 -0.32
N GLN A 222 -16.06 -1.59 -0.80
CA GLN A 222 -16.82 -1.99 -1.99
C GLN A 222 -18.33 -1.78 -1.78
N GLN A 223 -18.88 -2.14 -0.63
CA GLN A 223 -20.27 -1.90 -0.31
C GLN A 223 -20.62 -0.42 -0.23
N GLN A 224 -19.72 0.43 0.31
CA GLN A 224 -19.91 1.89 0.29
C GLN A 224 -20.03 2.44 -1.14
N LEU A 225 -19.21 1.93 -2.05
CA LEU A 225 -19.22 2.34 -3.45
C LEU A 225 -20.44 1.77 -4.22
N ARG A 226 -20.80 0.52 -3.93
CA ARG A 226 -21.78 -0.26 -4.70
C ARG A 226 -23.17 -0.32 -4.05
N GLY A 227 -23.27 -0.07 -2.76
CA GLY A 227 -24.52 -0.14 -2.05
C GLY A 227 -25.56 0.90 -2.54
N PRO A 228 -26.84 0.64 -2.32
CA PRO A 228 -27.90 1.59 -2.63
C PRO A 228 -27.70 2.89 -1.81
N HIS A 229 -28.25 3.96 -2.35
CA HIS A 229 -28.29 5.27 -1.69
C HIS A 229 -29.17 5.23 -0.45
#